data_8ff58ef78ae7d4ee6e5185f43740c899
#
_entry.id   8ff58ef78ae7d4ee6e5185f43740c899
#
_cell.length_a   1.000
_cell.length_b   1.000
_cell.length_c   1.000
_cell.angle_alpha   90.00
_cell.angle_beta   90.00
_cell.angle_gamma   90.00
#
_symmetry.space_group_name_H-M   'P 1'
#
loop_
_entity.id
_entity.type
_entity.pdbx_description
1 polymer ?
#
loop_
_entity_poly.entity_id
_entity_poly.type
_entity_poly.pdbx_seq_one_letter_code
_entity_poly.pdbx_strand_id
1 'polypeptide(L)'
;MNGKFIVIEGIDGCGKTTQIEAIYKWLPSSGLLEKNSQIIKTREPGGTKFGKRIREILLDNDKEYEPSDLTELLLYAADRAEHVSKIISPELNKNNWVISDRFADSTLAYQGYGRDLDIKIIKQLESIVCQGESPDITFFLDISPEESVARRKDQIPDRIESEGINFLKNVNEGFKKIAKEKNWTIISASQDIDCISNQIKNKLINTFSRIE
;
A
#
# COMPACT_ATOMS: atom_id res chain seq x y z
N MET A 1 24.07 5.51 -3.72
CA MET A 1 23.12 4.59 -3.07
C MET A 1 21.82 4.71 -3.84
N ASN A 2 21.03 3.64 -3.97
CA ASN A 2 19.73 3.73 -4.64
C ASN A 2 18.72 4.46 -3.75
N GLY A 3 17.68 5.03 -4.36
CA GLY A 3 16.55 5.61 -3.65
C GLY A 3 15.94 4.64 -2.63
N LYS A 4 14.96 5.08 -1.85
CA LYS A 4 14.30 4.25 -0.84
C LYS A 4 12.82 4.10 -1.15
N PHE A 5 12.34 2.86 -1.06
CA PHE A 5 10.94 2.52 -1.31
C PHE A 5 10.23 2.11 -0.01
N ILE A 6 9.29 2.96 0.43
CA ILE A 6 8.49 2.77 1.64
C ILE A 6 7.06 2.46 1.22
N VAL A 7 6.47 1.44 1.81
CA VAL A 7 5.06 1.10 1.57
C VAL A 7 4.29 1.12 2.88
N ILE A 8 3.08 1.65 2.85
CA ILE A 8 2.13 1.59 3.96
C ILE A 8 0.93 0.76 3.53
N GLU A 9 0.69 -0.32 4.26
CA GLU A 9 -0.36 -1.31 4.02
C GLU A 9 -1.39 -1.33 5.15
N GLY A 10 -2.54 -1.89 4.86
CA GLY A 10 -3.65 -2.06 5.78
C GLY A 10 -4.99 -1.80 5.12
N ILE A 11 -6.09 -2.23 5.75
CA ILE A 11 -7.46 -2.01 5.25
C ILE A 11 -7.83 -0.53 5.25
N ASP A 12 -8.89 -0.16 4.53
CA ASP A 12 -9.31 1.23 4.44
C ASP A 12 -9.76 1.77 5.80
N GLY A 13 -9.58 3.08 6.04
CA GLY A 13 -9.83 3.67 7.35
C GLY A 13 -8.74 3.46 8.42
N CYS A 14 -7.68 2.68 8.14
CA CYS A 14 -6.58 2.49 9.11
C CYS A 14 -5.64 3.70 9.25
N GLY A 15 -5.78 4.73 8.42
CA GLY A 15 -4.99 5.98 8.54
C GLY A 15 -3.76 6.06 7.64
N LYS A 16 -3.63 5.23 6.60
CA LYS A 16 -2.48 5.23 5.65
C LYS A 16 -2.16 6.63 5.13
N THR A 17 -3.14 7.31 4.55
CA THR A 17 -2.97 8.66 3.97
C THR A 17 -2.46 9.66 5.01
N THR A 18 -2.97 9.62 6.23
CA THR A 18 -2.53 10.48 7.34
C THR A 18 -1.07 10.26 7.66
N GLN A 19 -0.64 9.01 7.76
CA GLN A 19 0.74 8.67 8.07
C GLN A 19 1.70 8.97 6.92
N ILE A 20 1.28 8.76 5.67
CA ILE A 20 2.06 9.15 4.48
C ILE A 20 2.31 10.67 4.49
N GLU A 21 1.29 11.48 4.78
CA GLU A 21 1.45 12.94 4.89
C GLU A 21 2.38 13.33 6.05
N ALA A 22 2.28 12.66 7.19
CA ALA A 22 3.16 12.91 8.33
C ALA A 22 4.62 12.58 8.00
N ILE A 23 4.88 11.45 7.35
CA ILE A 23 6.23 11.06 6.88
C ILE A 23 6.75 12.06 5.86
N TYR A 24 5.93 12.40 4.85
CA TYR A 24 6.30 13.32 3.78
C TYR A 24 6.76 14.69 4.31
N LYS A 25 6.03 15.23 5.31
CA LYS A 25 6.36 16.51 5.93
C LYS A 25 7.58 16.45 6.82
N TRP A 26 7.81 15.34 7.50
CA TRP A 26 8.91 15.17 8.45
C TRP A 26 10.23 14.80 7.78
N LEU A 27 10.20 13.97 6.75
CA LEU A 27 11.39 13.36 6.13
C LEU A 27 12.45 14.38 5.67
N PRO A 28 12.11 15.58 5.12
CA PRO A 28 13.10 16.60 4.75
C PRO A 28 13.97 17.09 5.93
N SER A 29 13.43 17.09 7.15
CA SER A 29 14.14 17.53 8.37
C SER A 29 14.75 16.38 9.17
N SER A 30 14.60 15.14 8.70
CA SER A 30 15.03 13.94 9.43
C SER A 30 16.54 13.68 9.41
N GLY A 31 17.26 14.28 8.45
CA GLY A 31 18.66 13.94 8.18
C GLY A 31 18.87 12.65 7.39
N LEU A 32 17.80 11.94 7.01
CA LEU A 32 17.89 10.68 6.26
C LEU A 32 18.07 10.86 4.75
N LEU A 33 17.60 11.99 4.21
CA LEU A 33 17.68 12.26 2.77
C LEU A 33 19.10 12.66 2.36
N GLU A 34 19.53 12.15 1.21
CA GLU A 34 20.73 12.64 0.56
C GLU A 34 20.48 14.03 -0.06
N LYS A 35 21.57 14.77 -0.25
CA LYS A 35 21.51 16.08 -0.90
C LYS A 35 20.92 15.93 -2.30
N ASN A 36 19.87 16.70 -2.59
CA ASN A 36 19.08 16.68 -3.83
C ASN A 36 18.09 15.51 -4.01
N SER A 37 17.96 14.58 -3.07
CA SER A 37 16.90 13.57 -3.13
C SER A 37 15.52 14.20 -2.95
N GLN A 38 14.58 13.78 -3.77
CA GLN A 38 13.17 14.18 -3.67
C GLN A 38 12.35 13.07 -2.99
N ILE A 39 11.17 13.44 -2.51
CA ILE A 39 10.20 12.50 -1.94
C ILE A 39 8.99 12.45 -2.86
N ILE A 40 8.69 11.28 -3.36
CA ILE A 40 7.56 11.02 -4.26
C ILE A 40 6.48 10.29 -3.47
N LYS A 41 5.32 10.93 -3.32
CA LYS A 41 4.13 10.25 -2.79
C LYS A 41 3.34 9.64 -3.94
N THR A 42 2.95 8.39 -3.78
CA THR A 42 2.18 7.67 -4.78
C THR A 42 1.21 6.69 -4.13
N ARG A 43 0.45 5.94 -4.92
CA ARG A 43 -0.55 4.99 -4.44
C ARG A 43 -0.86 3.92 -5.47
N GLU A 44 -1.41 2.79 -5.03
CA GLU A 44 -2.05 1.78 -5.86
C GLU A 44 -3.48 1.48 -5.39
N PRO A 45 -4.45 1.34 -6.33
CA PRO A 45 -4.30 1.67 -7.74
C PRO A 45 -4.38 3.18 -7.99
N GLY A 46 -3.86 3.61 -9.17
CA GLY A 46 -4.05 4.99 -9.65
C GLY A 46 -2.85 5.92 -9.49
N GLY A 47 -1.64 5.40 -9.35
CA GLY A 47 -0.41 6.19 -9.23
C GLY A 47 -0.01 6.95 -10.49
N THR A 48 -0.48 6.52 -11.66
CA THR A 48 -0.24 7.17 -12.95
C THR A 48 -1.51 7.74 -13.57
N LYS A 49 -1.39 8.53 -14.63
CA LYS A 49 -2.57 9.00 -15.39
C LYS A 49 -3.37 7.83 -15.98
N PHE A 50 -2.67 6.80 -16.48
CA PHE A 50 -3.30 5.58 -16.99
C PHE A 50 -3.93 4.78 -15.83
N GLY A 51 -3.20 4.60 -14.75
CA GLY A 51 -3.67 3.91 -13.56
C GLY A 51 -4.92 4.53 -12.94
N LYS A 52 -5.09 5.87 -13.04
CA LYS A 52 -6.35 6.53 -12.60
C LYS A 52 -7.57 6.01 -13.34
N ARG A 53 -7.45 5.72 -14.64
CA ARG A 53 -8.54 5.13 -15.43
C ARG A 53 -8.84 3.70 -15.00
N ILE A 54 -7.79 2.92 -14.71
CA ILE A 54 -7.97 1.57 -14.15
C ILE A 54 -8.66 1.65 -12.79
N ARG A 55 -8.25 2.59 -11.93
CA ARG A 55 -8.89 2.80 -10.63
C ARG A 55 -10.37 3.16 -10.75
N GLU A 56 -10.74 4.02 -11.69
CA GLU A 56 -12.14 4.37 -11.97
C GLU A 56 -12.97 3.11 -12.25
N ILE A 57 -12.45 2.20 -13.12
CA ILE A 57 -13.12 0.93 -13.43
C ILE A 57 -13.18 0.00 -12.20
N LEU A 58 -12.08 -0.13 -11.46
CA LEU A 58 -11.99 -1.03 -10.31
C LEU A 58 -12.93 -0.67 -9.17
N LEU A 59 -13.18 0.63 -8.95
CA LEU A 59 -13.94 1.14 -7.82
C LEU A 59 -15.38 1.57 -8.18
N ASP A 60 -15.76 1.39 -9.44
CA ASP A 60 -17.11 1.69 -9.90
C ASP A 60 -18.14 0.82 -9.18
N ASN A 61 -19.18 1.46 -8.65
CA ASN A 61 -20.28 0.80 -7.94
C ASN A 61 -21.39 0.30 -8.87
N ASP A 62 -21.32 0.59 -10.17
CA ASP A 62 -22.30 0.11 -11.12
C ASP A 62 -22.12 -1.40 -11.36
N LYS A 63 -23.10 -2.18 -10.92
CA LYS A 63 -23.09 -3.63 -11.02
C LYS A 63 -23.07 -4.16 -12.45
N GLU A 64 -23.50 -3.35 -13.43
CA GLU A 64 -23.43 -3.72 -14.84
C GLU A 64 -21.99 -3.84 -15.33
N TYR A 65 -21.07 -3.09 -14.71
CA TYR A 65 -19.64 -3.07 -15.06
C TYR A 65 -18.76 -3.81 -14.05
N GLU A 66 -19.35 -4.61 -13.15
CA GLU A 66 -18.58 -5.34 -12.14
C GLU A 66 -17.66 -6.39 -12.79
N PRO A 67 -16.33 -6.26 -12.67
CA PRO A 67 -15.41 -7.23 -13.23
C PRO A 67 -15.45 -8.55 -12.45
N SER A 68 -15.23 -9.67 -13.14
CA SER A 68 -14.96 -10.94 -12.46
C SER A 68 -13.68 -10.85 -11.61
N ASP A 69 -13.54 -11.70 -10.59
CA ASP A 69 -12.38 -11.68 -9.69
C ASP A 69 -11.04 -11.79 -10.42
N LEU A 70 -10.97 -12.60 -11.47
CA LEU A 70 -9.77 -12.70 -12.29
C LEU A 70 -9.51 -11.42 -13.10
N THR A 71 -10.56 -10.80 -13.64
CA THR A 71 -10.43 -9.52 -14.35
C THR A 71 -9.98 -8.42 -13.40
N GLU A 72 -10.52 -8.37 -12.19
CA GLU A 72 -10.10 -7.46 -11.11
C GLU A 72 -8.60 -7.64 -10.81
N LEU A 73 -8.15 -8.87 -10.59
CA LEU A 73 -6.74 -9.19 -10.37
C LEU A 73 -5.84 -8.69 -11.52
N LEU A 74 -6.24 -8.92 -12.76
CA LEU A 74 -5.47 -8.49 -13.94
C LEU A 74 -5.43 -6.96 -14.09
N LEU A 75 -6.50 -6.27 -13.73
CA LEU A 75 -6.52 -4.79 -13.71
C LEU A 75 -5.58 -4.22 -12.64
N TYR A 76 -5.55 -4.80 -11.44
CA TYR A 76 -4.55 -4.41 -10.42
C TYR A 76 -3.12 -4.69 -10.89
N ALA A 77 -2.89 -5.81 -11.56
CA ALA A 77 -1.59 -6.15 -12.13
C ALA A 77 -1.18 -5.16 -13.24
N ALA A 78 -2.10 -4.77 -14.11
CA ALA A 78 -1.85 -3.78 -15.17
C ALA A 78 -1.54 -2.38 -14.60
N ASP A 79 -2.28 -1.93 -13.57
CA ASP A 79 -2.00 -0.68 -12.86
C ASP A 79 -0.58 -0.69 -12.28
N ARG A 80 -0.21 -1.77 -11.59
CA ARG A 80 1.12 -1.91 -10.98
C ARG A 80 2.24 -1.92 -11.99
N ALA A 81 2.10 -2.67 -13.09
CA ALA A 81 3.11 -2.71 -14.14
C ALA A 81 3.41 -1.31 -14.70
N GLU A 82 2.37 -0.51 -14.95
CA GLU A 82 2.50 0.88 -15.39
C GLU A 82 3.11 1.76 -14.31
N HIS A 83 2.69 1.58 -13.05
CA HIS A 83 3.17 2.36 -11.91
C HIS A 83 4.66 2.12 -11.64
N VAL A 84 5.09 0.87 -11.63
CA VAL A 84 6.51 0.49 -11.49
C VAL A 84 7.34 1.11 -12.61
N SER A 85 6.93 0.90 -13.87
CA SER A 85 7.68 1.37 -15.04
C SER A 85 7.76 2.91 -15.14
N LYS A 86 6.71 3.63 -14.75
CA LYS A 86 6.62 5.08 -14.99
C LYS A 86 6.98 5.94 -13.80
N ILE A 87 6.85 5.41 -12.58
CA ILE A 87 7.04 6.19 -11.35
C ILE A 87 8.09 5.52 -10.46
N ILE A 88 7.87 4.28 -10.00
CA ILE A 88 8.69 3.71 -8.92
C ILE A 88 10.13 3.54 -9.38
N SER A 89 10.41 2.72 -10.40
CA SER A 89 11.77 2.45 -10.86
C SER A 89 12.51 3.72 -11.32
N PRO A 90 11.90 4.63 -12.13
CA PRO A 90 12.57 5.86 -12.52
C PRO A 90 12.95 6.77 -11.35
N GLU A 91 12.11 6.87 -10.33
CA GLU A 91 12.40 7.73 -9.18
C GLU A 91 13.44 7.12 -8.23
N LEU A 92 13.39 5.81 -8.00
CA LEU A 92 14.41 5.10 -7.24
C LEU A 92 15.78 5.20 -7.90
N ASN A 93 15.85 5.12 -9.24
CA ASN A 93 17.09 5.26 -10.00
C ASN A 93 17.69 6.70 -9.94
N LYS A 94 16.88 7.70 -9.61
CA LYS A 94 17.32 9.07 -9.34
C LYS A 94 17.75 9.30 -7.88
N ASN A 95 17.83 8.26 -7.07
CA ASN A 95 18.05 8.31 -5.62
C ASN A 95 16.93 9.05 -4.85
N ASN A 96 15.73 9.13 -5.41
CA ASN A 96 14.56 9.68 -4.74
C ASN A 96 13.94 8.66 -3.78
N TRP A 97 13.22 9.15 -2.79
CA TRP A 97 12.42 8.32 -1.90
C TRP A 97 11.00 8.21 -2.42
N VAL A 98 10.51 6.98 -2.56
CA VAL A 98 9.13 6.71 -2.98
C VAL A 98 8.34 6.21 -1.76
N ILE A 99 7.21 6.86 -1.47
CA ILE A 99 6.27 6.45 -0.42
C ILE A 99 4.96 6.09 -1.10
N SER A 100 4.57 4.82 -1.02
CA SER A 100 3.34 4.32 -1.64
C SER A 100 2.28 3.96 -0.60
N ASP A 101 1.04 4.41 -0.87
CA ASP A 101 -0.18 3.86 -0.26
C ASP A 101 -0.52 2.58 -1.00
N ARG A 102 -0.20 1.43 -0.43
CA ARG A 102 -0.29 0.09 -1.01
C ARG A 102 0.78 -0.22 -2.06
N PHE A 103 1.03 -1.53 -2.20
CA PHE A 103 1.82 -2.13 -3.28
C PHE A 103 1.37 -3.58 -3.52
N ALA A 104 2.27 -4.44 -4.00
CA ALA A 104 2.00 -5.82 -4.42
C ALA A 104 1.22 -6.66 -3.39
N ASP A 105 1.56 -6.55 -2.13
CA ASP A 105 0.96 -7.37 -1.08
C ASP A 105 -0.51 -7.03 -0.76
N SER A 106 -0.98 -5.84 -1.14
CA SER A 106 -2.42 -5.55 -1.15
C SER A 106 -3.19 -6.51 -2.06
N THR A 107 -2.64 -6.84 -3.24
CA THR A 107 -3.26 -7.82 -4.15
C THR A 107 -3.34 -9.20 -3.50
N LEU A 108 -2.27 -9.61 -2.82
CA LEU A 108 -2.27 -10.89 -2.12
C LEU A 108 -3.33 -10.93 -0.99
N ALA A 109 -3.47 -9.82 -0.25
CA ALA A 109 -4.47 -9.72 0.82
C ALA A 109 -5.91 -9.67 0.28
N TYR A 110 -6.19 -8.82 -0.71
CA TYR A 110 -7.54 -8.60 -1.21
C TYR A 110 -7.99 -9.71 -2.17
N GLN A 111 -7.22 -10.02 -3.21
CA GLN A 111 -7.60 -11.00 -4.22
C GLN A 111 -7.27 -12.43 -3.77
N GLY A 112 -6.19 -12.63 -3.00
CA GLY A 112 -5.83 -13.95 -2.47
C GLY A 112 -6.69 -14.34 -1.27
N TYR A 113 -6.56 -13.62 -0.16
CA TYR A 113 -7.28 -13.97 1.07
C TYR A 113 -8.74 -13.48 1.10
N GLY A 114 -9.04 -12.36 0.47
CA GLY A 114 -10.39 -11.82 0.39
C GLY A 114 -11.27 -12.57 -0.60
N ARG A 115 -10.82 -12.72 -1.85
CA ARG A 115 -11.56 -13.38 -2.94
C ARG A 115 -11.25 -14.86 -3.14
N ASP A 116 -10.35 -15.42 -2.33
CA ASP A 116 -9.94 -16.84 -2.39
C ASP A 116 -9.32 -17.26 -3.75
N LEU A 117 -8.67 -16.33 -4.45
CA LEU A 117 -7.93 -16.65 -5.66
C LEU A 117 -6.61 -17.36 -5.34
N ASP A 118 -6.13 -18.20 -6.28
CA ASP A 118 -4.89 -18.96 -6.11
C ASP A 118 -3.69 -18.04 -5.87
N ILE A 119 -3.14 -18.13 -4.67
CA ILE A 119 -1.96 -17.36 -4.21
C ILE A 119 -0.75 -17.59 -5.12
N LYS A 120 -0.62 -18.77 -5.73
CA LYS A 120 0.50 -19.05 -6.65
C LYS A 120 0.39 -18.21 -7.92
N ILE A 121 -0.81 -18.08 -8.47
CA ILE A 121 -1.08 -17.24 -9.65
C ILE A 121 -0.79 -15.79 -9.32
N ILE A 122 -1.25 -15.30 -8.16
CA ILE A 122 -0.98 -13.92 -7.71
C ILE A 122 0.52 -13.68 -7.62
N LYS A 123 1.27 -14.55 -6.94
CA LYS A 123 2.73 -14.42 -6.79
C LYS A 123 3.47 -14.44 -8.14
N GLN A 124 3.01 -15.25 -9.10
CA GLN A 124 3.58 -15.27 -10.44
C GLN A 124 3.33 -13.93 -11.17
N LEU A 125 2.11 -13.41 -11.12
CA LEU A 125 1.79 -12.08 -11.68
C LEU A 125 2.62 -10.99 -11.02
N GLU A 126 2.71 -10.98 -9.69
CA GLU A 126 3.54 -10.02 -8.94
C GLU A 126 5.00 -10.06 -9.40
N SER A 127 5.57 -11.24 -9.60
CA SER A 127 6.97 -11.36 -10.08
C SER A 127 7.19 -10.73 -11.45
N ILE A 128 6.16 -10.74 -12.30
CA ILE A 128 6.20 -10.14 -13.65
C ILE A 128 6.06 -8.61 -13.53
N VAL A 129 5.02 -8.14 -12.82
CA VAL A 129 4.62 -6.74 -12.85
C VAL A 129 5.45 -5.84 -11.94
N CYS A 130 6.05 -6.39 -10.87
CA CYS A 130 6.95 -5.63 -9.99
C CYS A 130 8.33 -5.40 -10.61
N GLN A 131 8.71 -6.10 -11.69
CA GLN A 131 9.95 -5.88 -12.45
C GLN A 131 11.22 -5.83 -11.58
N GLY A 132 11.24 -6.62 -10.51
CA GLY A 132 12.35 -6.68 -9.56
C GLY A 132 12.30 -5.64 -8.43
N GLU A 133 11.37 -4.69 -8.47
CA GLU A 133 11.21 -3.72 -7.39
C GLU A 133 10.52 -4.36 -6.17
N SER A 134 11.04 -4.03 -5.01
CA SER A 134 10.48 -4.42 -3.71
C SER A 134 10.68 -3.31 -2.68
N PRO A 135 9.78 -3.17 -1.70
CA PRO A 135 9.94 -2.17 -0.65
C PRO A 135 11.18 -2.42 0.20
N ASP A 136 11.96 -1.36 0.53
CA ASP A 136 12.99 -1.41 1.56
C ASP A 136 12.37 -1.62 2.96
N ILE A 137 11.14 -1.08 3.16
CA ILE A 137 10.37 -1.26 4.39
C ILE A 137 8.87 -1.16 4.11
N THR A 138 8.12 -2.02 4.78
CA THR A 138 6.65 -1.98 4.76
C THR A 138 6.12 -1.81 6.19
N PHE A 139 5.21 -0.86 6.37
CA PHE A 139 4.44 -0.67 7.60
C PHE A 139 3.03 -1.21 7.39
N PHE A 140 2.61 -2.11 8.25
CA PHE A 140 1.23 -2.58 8.32
C PHE A 140 0.50 -1.86 9.47
N LEU A 141 -0.48 -1.05 9.11
CA LEU A 141 -1.37 -0.38 10.05
C LEU A 141 -2.53 -1.31 10.38
N ASP A 142 -2.39 -2.08 11.46
CA ASP A 142 -3.39 -3.05 11.89
C ASP A 142 -4.54 -2.39 12.66
N ILE A 143 -5.74 -2.57 12.14
CA ILE A 143 -7.00 -2.11 12.75
C ILE A 143 -8.05 -3.20 12.60
N SER A 144 -8.99 -3.29 13.54
CA SER A 144 -10.11 -4.21 13.38
C SER A 144 -11.03 -3.79 12.23
N PRO A 145 -11.60 -4.73 11.48
CA PRO A 145 -12.58 -4.42 10.43
C PRO A 145 -13.77 -3.60 10.95
N GLU A 146 -14.21 -3.86 12.18
CA GLU A 146 -15.29 -3.13 12.82
C GLU A 146 -14.93 -1.65 13.05
N GLU A 147 -13.72 -1.39 13.55
CA GLU A 147 -13.22 -0.03 13.76
C GLU A 147 -12.98 0.67 12.40
N SER A 148 -12.47 -0.04 11.40
CA SER A 148 -12.31 0.46 10.03
C SER A 148 -13.62 0.96 9.45
N VAL A 149 -14.69 0.16 9.56
CA VAL A 149 -16.04 0.55 9.10
C VAL A 149 -16.57 1.74 9.90
N ALA A 150 -16.40 1.75 11.22
CA ALA A 150 -16.84 2.85 12.08
C ALA A 150 -16.18 4.19 11.72
N ARG A 151 -14.90 4.19 11.36
CA ARG A 151 -14.16 5.41 10.95
C ARG A 151 -14.62 5.96 9.60
N ARG A 152 -15.26 5.15 8.76
CA ARG A 152 -15.71 5.52 7.41
C ARG A 152 -17.23 5.67 7.27
N LYS A 153 -17.97 5.66 8.39
CA LYS A 153 -19.45 5.68 8.42
C LYS A 153 -20.11 6.80 7.61
N ASP A 154 -19.41 7.92 7.44
CA ASP A 154 -19.92 9.10 6.73
C ASP A 154 -19.43 9.16 5.26
N GLN A 155 -18.76 8.11 4.77
CA GLN A 155 -18.27 8.01 3.39
C GLN A 155 -19.16 7.05 2.60
N ILE A 156 -19.35 7.36 1.31
CA ILE A 156 -19.99 6.42 0.39
C ILE A 156 -18.96 5.32 0.08
N PRO A 157 -19.26 4.05 0.39
CA PRO A 157 -18.32 2.97 0.14
C PRO A 157 -18.13 2.77 -1.36
N ASP A 158 -16.90 2.49 -1.78
CA ASP A 158 -16.65 2.00 -3.13
C ASP A 158 -17.02 0.50 -3.27
N ARG A 159 -16.84 -0.05 -4.48
CA ARG A 159 -17.21 -1.44 -4.77
C ARG A 159 -16.52 -2.44 -3.84
N ILE A 160 -15.23 -2.27 -3.60
CA ILE A 160 -14.45 -3.17 -2.73
C ILE A 160 -14.87 -3.03 -1.26
N GLU A 161 -15.13 -1.83 -0.82
CA GLU A 161 -15.61 -1.54 0.53
C GLU A 161 -17.04 -2.10 0.77
N SER A 162 -17.82 -2.24 -0.30
CA SER A 162 -19.19 -2.78 -0.30
C SER A 162 -19.26 -4.31 -0.16
N GLU A 163 -18.13 -5.05 -0.25
CA GLU A 163 -18.06 -6.51 -0.09
C GLU A 163 -18.44 -7.01 1.32
N GLY A 164 -18.46 -6.12 2.29
CA GLY A 164 -18.93 -6.38 3.64
C GLY A 164 -17.86 -6.83 4.63
N ILE A 165 -18.32 -7.01 5.88
CA ILE A 165 -17.41 -7.19 7.02
C ILE A 165 -16.61 -8.50 6.98
N ASN A 166 -17.20 -9.57 6.46
CA ASN A 166 -16.53 -10.88 6.39
C ASN A 166 -15.37 -10.87 5.39
N PHE A 167 -15.57 -10.20 4.24
CA PHE A 167 -14.49 -9.96 3.27
C PHE A 167 -13.35 -9.18 3.91
N LEU A 168 -13.63 -8.07 4.60
CA LEU A 168 -12.62 -7.27 5.29
C LEU A 168 -11.90 -8.06 6.39
N LYS A 169 -12.58 -8.99 7.09
CA LYS A 169 -11.94 -9.89 8.05
C LYS A 169 -10.91 -10.78 7.38
N ASN A 170 -11.27 -11.40 6.26
CA ASN A 170 -10.35 -12.25 5.50
C ASN A 170 -9.14 -11.46 5.00
N VAL A 171 -9.37 -10.26 4.45
CA VAL A 171 -8.30 -9.36 4.00
C VAL A 171 -7.36 -8.99 5.15
N ASN A 172 -7.90 -8.60 6.31
CA ASN A 172 -7.09 -8.20 7.46
C ASN A 172 -6.27 -9.37 8.00
N GLU A 173 -6.84 -10.57 8.09
CA GLU A 173 -6.11 -11.78 8.46
C GLU A 173 -5.04 -12.13 7.39
N GLY A 174 -5.32 -11.88 6.12
CA GLY A 174 -4.34 -11.97 5.04
C GLY A 174 -3.14 -11.05 5.29
N PHE A 175 -3.38 -9.77 5.55
CA PHE A 175 -2.31 -8.82 5.89
C PHE A 175 -1.49 -9.25 7.10
N LYS A 176 -2.11 -9.74 8.18
CA LYS A 176 -1.39 -10.24 9.37
C LYS A 176 -0.46 -11.40 9.04
N LYS A 177 -0.92 -12.35 8.22
CA LYS A 177 -0.10 -13.49 7.78
C LYS A 177 1.08 -13.02 6.93
N ILE A 178 0.82 -12.17 5.92
CA ILE A 178 1.85 -11.61 5.03
C ILE A 178 2.87 -10.81 5.85
N ALA A 179 2.40 -9.94 6.75
CA ALA A 179 3.28 -9.12 7.60
C ALA A 179 4.20 -9.98 8.47
N LYS A 180 3.70 -11.09 9.01
CA LYS A 180 4.50 -12.05 9.78
C LYS A 180 5.51 -12.79 8.90
N GLU A 181 5.10 -13.27 7.72
CA GLU A 181 5.97 -13.98 6.78
C GLU A 181 7.11 -13.11 6.27
N LYS A 182 6.81 -11.83 5.97
CA LYS A 182 7.76 -10.86 5.40
C LYS A 182 8.47 -9.98 6.44
N ASN A 183 8.25 -10.22 7.74
CA ASN A 183 8.82 -9.43 8.85
C ASN A 183 8.54 -7.93 8.74
N TRP A 184 7.32 -7.55 8.37
CA TRP A 184 6.92 -6.15 8.32
C TRP A 184 6.88 -5.50 9.70
N THR A 185 6.94 -4.18 9.71
CA THR A 185 6.68 -3.42 10.94
C THR A 185 5.18 -3.28 11.13
N ILE A 186 4.63 -4.01 12.10
CA ILE A 186 3.21 -3.98 12.45
C ILE A 186 2.99 -2.88 13.49
N ILE A 187 2.05 -1.99 13.25
CA ILE A 187 1.69 -0.89 14.15
C ILE A 187 0.17 -0.93 14.36
N SER A 188 -0.26 -0.95 15.62
CA SER A 188 -1.68 -0.83 15.95
C SER A 188 -2.19 0.55 15.54
N ALA A 189 -3.16 0.58 14.63
CA ALA A 189 -3.76 1.80 14.12
C ALA A 189 -4.91 2.33 15.02
N SER A 190 -5.21 1.67 16.14
CA SER A 190 -6.15 2.15 17.14
C SER A 190 -5.53 3.16 18.14
N GLN A 191 -4.22 3.43 18.00
CA GLN A 191 -3.52 4.44 18.80
C GLN A 191 -3.74 5.85 18.23
N ASP A 192 -3.33 6.86 19.00
CA ASP A 192 -3.32 8.25 18.54
C ASP A 192 -2.40 8.45 17.33
N ILE A 193 -2.79 9.37 16.44
CA ILE A 193 -2.07 9.66 15.19
C ILE A 193 -0.59 9.95 15.44
N ASP A 194 -0.27 10.74 16.48
CA ASP A 194 1.11 11.10 16.80
C ASP A 194 1.91 9.90 17.33
N CYS A 195 1.28 9.02 18.12
CA CYS A 195 1.93 7.77 18.56
C CYS A 195 2.31 6.89 17.38
N ILE A 196 1.41 6.70 16.42
CA ILE A 196 1.67 5.94 15.20
C ILE A 196 2.78 6.60 14.38
N SER A 197 2.69 7.93 14.17
CA SER A 197 3.69 8.70 13.43
C SER A 197 5.09 8.56 14.05
N ASN A 198 5.20 8.64 15.36
CA ASN A 198 6.47 8.52 16.07
C ASN A 198 7.07 7.11 15.96
N GLN A 199 6.25 6.07 16.01
CA GLN A 199 6.72 4.69 15.79
C GLN A 199 7.28 4.50 14.38
N ILE A 200 6.60 5.03 13.35
CA ILE A 200 7.06 5.00 11.96
C ILE A 200 8.39 5.75 11.82
N LYS A 201 8.45 7.00 12.32
CA LYS A 201 9.66 7.84 12.26
C LYS A 201 10.87 7.17 12.93
N ASN A 202 10.68 6.66 14.13
CA ASN A 202 11.75 5.95 14.86
C ASN A 202 12.22 4.71 14.09
N LYS A 203 11.30 3.96 13.51
CA LYS A 203 11.67 2.79 12.70
C LYS A 203 12.44 3.19 11.44
N LEU A 204 12.04 4.27 10.75
CA LEU A 204 12.77 4.80 9.58
C LEU A 204 14.18 5.26 9.97
N ILE A 205 14.33 5.98 11.08
CA ILE A 205 15.64 6.38 11.61
C ILE A 205 16.50 5.14 11.86
N ASN A 206 16.00 4.18 12.63
CA ASN A 206 16.76 2.97 12.98
C ASN A 206 17.11 2.11 11.74
N THR A 207 16.31 2.17 10.67
CA THR A 207 16.54 1.38 9.45
C THR A 207 17.52 2.06 8.50
N PHE A 208 17.47 3.39 8.40
CA PHE A 208 18.17 4.13 7.35
C PHE A 208 19.25 5.11 7.86
N SER A 209 19.36 5.35 9.18
CA SER A 209 20.50 6.10 9.69
C SER A 209 21.80 5.38 9.36
N ARG A 210 22.78 6.11 8.86
CA ARG A 210 24.13 5.59 8.68
C ARG A 210 24.68 5.31 10.09
N ILE A 211 25.16 4.10 10.32
CA ILE A 211 26.04 3.81 11.44
C ILE A 211 27.37 4.49 11.07
N GLU A 212 27.68 5.61 11.72
CA GLU A 212 29.01 6.22 11.63
C GLU A 212 30.08 5.32 12.24
#